data_ae20a144ebe5c79e526e50aee3cc698c
#
_entry.id   ae20a144ebe5c79e526e50aee3cc698c
#
_cell.length_a   1.000
_cell.length_b   1.000
_cell.length_c   1.000
_cell.angle_alpha   90.00
_cell.angle_beta   90.00
_cell.angle_gamma   90.00
#
_symmetry.space_group_name_H-M   'P 1'
#
loop_
_entity.id
_entity.type
_entity.pdbx_description
1 polymer ?
#
loop_
_entity_poly.entity_id
_entity_poly.type
_entity_poly.pdbx_seq_one_letter_code
_entity_poly.pdbx_strand_id
1 'polypeptide(L)'
;MIGLEVNGKPLVYLDNAATSQKPQSVIDALVRYYTTNNSNVHRGVHTLSQLATDDYEEARGKVRAFINAAEDREIIFVRGTTEGINLVAQCFGRANVGQGDEIIISRMEHHSNIVPWQFLCEERGAHLRVVPVNDAGELQIDEYERLLGPRTKLVSLTHVSNALGTVNPVKKIVEMAHRHGVPVLLDGAQAVPHCPVDVRGLDCDFYVFSGHKLYGPTGIGILYGKAELLEAMPPYQGGGEMIKSVTMEKTIYGDLPHKFEAGT
;
A
#
# COMPACT_ATOMS: atom_id res chain seq x y z
N MET A 1 1.35 -24.90 13.43
CA MET A 1 1.69 -25.48 12.13
C MET A 1 3.08 -26.12 12.08
N ILE A 2 4.00 -25.68 12.92
CA ILE A 2 5.35 -26.24 13.05
C ILE A 2 5.26 -27.59 13.76
N GLY A 3 4.77 -28.57 13.31
CA GLY A 3 4.58 -29.91 13.93
C GLY A 3 3.69 -30.80 13.08
N LEU A 4 3.27 -30.29 11.93
CA LEU A 4 2.54 -31.09 10.96
C LEU A 4 3.48 -32.01 10.20
N GLU A 5 3.00 -33.20 9.94
CA GLU A 5 3.66 -34.14 9.02
C GLU A 5 2.92 -34.13 7.66
N VAL A 6 3.69 -34.16 6.60
CA VAL A 6 3.20 -34.33 5.23
C VAL A 6 3.88 -35.54 4.63
N ASN A 7 3.10 -36.54 4.21
CA ASN A 7 3.59 -37.82 3.68
C ASN A 7 4.57 -38.52 4.65
N GLY A 8 4.29 -38.50 5.96
CA GLY A 8 5.11 -39.13 7.00
C GLY A 8 6.45 -38.45 7.28
N LYS A 9 6.61 -37.17 6.88
CA LYS A 9 7.82 -36.37 7.13
C LYS A 9 7.43 -35.03 7.77
N PRO A 10 8.28 -34.45 8.65
CA PRO A 10 8.03 -33.12 9.19
C PRO A 10 7.87 -32.09 8.06
N LEU A 11 6.85 -31.21 8.22
CA LEU A 11 6.63 -30.11 7.26
C LEU A 11 7.82 -29.13 7.27
N VAL A 12 8.37 -28.88 6.07
CA VAL A 12 9.30 -27.77 5.83
C VAL A 12 8.58 -26.74 4.98
N TYR A 13 8.35 -25.53 5.54
CA TYR A 13 7.67 -24.43 4.85
C TYR A 13 8.68 -23.35 4.45
N LEU A 14 8.96 -23.22 3.17
CA LEU A 14 9.95 -22.29 2.61
C LEU A 14 9.33 -21.18 1.76
N ASP A 15 8.00 -21.07 1.73
CA ASP A 15 7.27 -20.12 0.89
C ASP A 15 6.78 -18.86 1.67
N ASN A 16 7.60 -18.37 2.61
CA ASN A 16 7.24 -17.19 3.42
C ASN A 16 7.17 -15.89 2.59
N ALA A 17 7.80 -15.83 1.42
CA ALA A 17 7.69 -14.70 0.51
C ALA A 17 6.29 -14.57 -0.12
N ALA A 18 5.56 -15.68 -0.26
CA ALA A 18 4.17 -15.67 -0.69
C ALA A 18 3.23 -15.28 0.47
N THR A 19 3.38 -15.91 1.63
CA THR A 19 2.68 -15.56 2.88
C THR A 19 3.45 -16.10 4.08
N SER A 20 3.66 -15.28 5.11
CA SER A 20 4.36 -15.71 6.32
C SER A 20 3.45 -16.53 7.25
N GLN A 21 4.02 -17.48 7.98
CA GLN A 21 3.32 -18.15 9.09
C GLN A 21 3.10 -17.19 10.24
N LYS A 22 1.95 -17.32 10.95
CA LYS A 22 1.54 -16.38 11.99
C LYS A 22 2.12 -16.81 13.33
N PRO A 23 2.78 -15.92 14.09
CA PRO A 23 3.17 -16.20 15.46
C PRO A 23 1.93 -16.35 16.35
N GLN A 24 2.06 -17.09 17.44
CA GLN A 24 0.95 -17.35 18.37
C GLN A 24 0.37 -16.05 18.93
N SER A 25 1.22 -15.04 19.18
CA SER A 25 0.77 -13.72 19.66
C SER A 25 -0.22 -13.02 18.74
N VAL A 26 -0.09 -13.18 17.40
CA VAL A 26 -1.04 -12.62 16.43
C VAL A 26 -2.36 -13.38 16.46
N ILE A 27 -2.30 -14.72 16.55
CA ILE A 27 -3.51 -15.56 16.68
C ILE A 27 -4.26 -15.22 17.97
N ASP A 28 -3.54 -15.10 19.08
CA ASP A 28 -4.11 -14.77 20.40
C ASP A 28 -4.72 -13.36 20.42
N ALA A 29 -4.12 -12.40 19.71
CA ALA A 29 -4.68 -11.06 19.58
C ALA A 29 -6.02 -11.06 18.85
N LEU A 30 -6.16 -11.84 17.77
CA LEU A 30 -7.43 -12.00 17.06
C LEU A 30 -8.49 -12.68 17.94
N VAL A 31 -8.12 -13.77 18.62
CA VAL A 31 -9.01 -14.48 19.54
C VAL A 31 -9.47 -13.54 20.66
N ARG A 32 -8.55 -12.83 21.30
CA ARG A 32 -8.87 -11.86 22.35
C ARG A 32 -9.84 -10.80 21.86
N TYR A 33 -9.60 -10.17 20.70
CA TYR A 33 -10.49 -9.16 20.14
C TYR A 33 -11.93 -9.69 20.01
N TYR A 34 -12.10 -10.83 19.33
CA TYR A 34 -13.44 -11.40 19.12
C TYR A 34 -14.12 -11.90 20.38
N THR A 35 -13.37 -12.28 21.41
CA THR A 35 -13.95 -12.78 22.67
C THR A 35 -14.18 -11.69 23.72
N THR A 36 -13.55 -10.51 23.58
CA THR A 36 -13.63 -9.46 24.62
C THR A 36 -14.13 -8.11 24.12
N ASN A 37 -13.60 -7.61 23.00
CA ASN A 37 -13.79 -6.21 22.57
C ASN A 37 -14.55 -6.08 21.24
N ASN A 38 -15.02 -7.18 20.65
CA ASN A 38 -15.66 -7.13 19.32
C ASN A 38 -16.84 -6.17 19.28
N SER A 39 -16.69 -5.07 18.59
CA SER A 39 -17.70 -4.06 18.37
C SER A 39 -17.42 -3.23 17.12
N ASN A 40 -18.42 -2.46 16.70
CA ASN A 40 -18.25 -1.50 15.59
C ASN A 40 -17.34 -0.34 16.02
N VAL A 41 -16.33 -0.03 15.21
CA VAL A 41 -15.39 1.09 15.43
C VAL A 41 -16.07 2.43 15.11
N HIS A 42 -15.68 3.51 15.79
CA HIS A 42 -16.04 4.92 15.59
C HIS A 42 -17.53 5.29 15.75
N ARG A 43 -18.47 4.35 15.78
CA ARG A 43 -19.91 4.64 15.71
C ARG A 43 -20.70 4.41 16.98
N GLY A 44 -20.22 3.55 17.84
CA GLY A 44 -20.95 3.21 19.06
C GLY A 44 -20.66 4.20 20.19
N VAL A 45 -21.70 4.52 20.97
CA VAL A 45 -21.57 5.35 22.18
C VAL A 45 -21.43 4.53 23.46
N HIS A 46 -21.05 3.25 23.34
CA HIS A 46 -20.89 2.33 24.46
C HIS A 46 -19.45 1.85 24.60
N THR A 47 -19.09 1.34 25.76
CA THR A 47 -17.72 0.97 26.16
C THR A 47 -17.00 0.06 25.15
N LEU A 48 -17.69 -0.98 24.63
CA LEU A 48 -17.04 -1.90 23.69
C LEU A 48 -16.66 -1.21 22.37
N SER A 49 -17.51 -0.28 21.88
CA SER A 49 -17.18 0.47 20.69
C SER A 49 -15.99 1.43 20.92
N GLN A 50 -15.89 2.02 22.10
CA GLN A 50 -14.75 2.85 22.46
C GLN A 50 -13.46 2.03 22.51
N LEU A 51 -13.47 0.87 23.18
CA LEU A 51 -12.33 -0.04 23.25
C LEU A 51 -11.88 -0.53 21.85
N ALA A 52 -12.85 -0.90 21.00
CA ALA A 52 -12.54 -1.31 19.63
C ALA A 52 -11.94 -0.16 18.79
N THR A 53 -12.43 1.07 18.99
CA THR A 53 -11.88 2.26 18.33
C THR A 53 -10.47 2.57 18.82
N ASP A 54 -10.24 2.49 20.13
CA ASP A 54 -8.92 2.71 20.73
C ASP A 54 -7.89 1.70 20.21
N ASP A 55 -8.25 0.40 20.15
CA ASP A 55 -7.41 -0.65 19.59
C ASP A 55 -7.09 -0.40 18.11
N TYR A 56 -8.07 0.07 17.32
CA TYR A 56 -7.93 0.35 15.90
C TYR A 56 -6.97 1.54 15.65
N GLU A 57 -7.16 2.64 16.36
CA GLU A 57 -6.32 3.84 16.21
C GLU A 57 -4.93 3.64 16.83
N GLU A 58 -4.81 2.85 17.90
CA GLU A 58 -3.50 2.46 18.42
C GLU A 58 -2.71 1.63 17.40
N ALA A 59 -3.38 0.74 16.66
CA ALA A 59 -2.75 -0.03 15.58
C ALA A 59 -2.24 0.91 14.46
N ARG A 60 -3.00 1.96 14.10
CA ARG A 60 -2.58 2.97 13.14
C ARG A 60 -1.31 3.69 13.60
N GLY A 61 -1.29 4.16 14.85
CA GLY A 61 -0.13 4.81 15.46
C GLY A 61 1.12 3.90 15.48
N LYS A 62 0.94 2.60 15.74
CA LYS A 62 2.03 1.60 15.66
C LYS A 62 2.56 1.45 14.24
N VAL A 63 1.69 1.39 13.24
CA VAL A 63 2.10 1.33 11.83
C VAL A 63 2.85 2.59 11.42
N ARG A 64 2.32 3.78 11.77
CA ARG A 64 3.01 5.07 11.56
C ARG A 64 4.43 5.05 12.09
N ALA A 65 4.59 4.66 13.34
CA ALA A 65 5.90 4.59 13.99
C ALA A 65 6.82 3.54 13.32
N PHE A 66 6.26 2.41 12.90
CA PHE A 66 7.01 1.29 12.30
C PHE A 66 7.66 1.64 10.96
N ILE A 67 6.97 2.46 10.12
CA ILE A 67 7.51 2.91 8.83
C ILE A 67 8.03 4.36 8.88
N ASN A 68 8.09 4.97 10.07
CA ASN A 68 8.52 6.36 10.31
C ASN A 68 7.71 7.40 9.51
N ALA A 69 6.38 7.21 9.35
CA ALA A 69 5.52 8.23 8.78
C ALA A 69 5.35 9.42 9.76
N ALA A 70 5.02 10.60 9.24
CA ALA A 70 4.94 11.82 10.04
C ALA A 70 3.66 11.86 10.89
N GLU A 71 2.52 11.52 10.30
CA GLU A 71 1.21 11.68 10.91
C GLU A 71 0.37 10.41 10.76
N ASP A 72 -0.54 10.14 11.72
CA ASP A 72 -1.44 8.98 11.66
C ASP A 72 -2.37 9.06 10.45
N ARG A 73 -2.76 10.26 10.01
CA ARG A 73 -3.62 10.48 8.85
C ARG A 73 -2.98 10.13 7.49
N GLU A 74 -1.68 9.84 7.47
CA GLU A 74 -0.96 9.33 6.30
C GLU A 74 -1.07 7.82 6.13
N ILE A 75 -1.65 7.12 7.12
CA ILE A 75 -1.80 5.66 7.16
C ILE A 75 -3.23 5.29 6.84
N ILE A 76 -3.44 4.62 5.70
CA ILE A 76 -4.75 4.15 5.26
C ILE A 76 -4.77 2.62 5.36
N PHE A 77 -5.75 2.07 6.06
CA PHE A 77 -5.98 0.63 6.07
C PHE A 77 -6.68 0.19 4.79
N VAL A 78 -6.11 -0.80 4.15
CA VAL A 78 -6.61 -1.43 2.92
C VAL A 78 -6.58 -2.94 3.06
N ARG A 79 -7.20 -3.70 2.15
CA ARG A 79 -7.21 -5.17 2.22
C ARG A 79 -5.87 -5.81 1.84
N GLY A 80 -4.91 -5.04 1.34
CA GLY A 80 -3.57 -5.49 0.95
C GLY A 80 -2.94 -4.57 -0.10
N THR A 81 -1.71 -4.87 -0.48
CA THR A 81 -0.93 -4.13 -1.50
C THR A 81 -1.73 -3.92 -2.78
N THR A 82 -2.42 -4.94 -3.27
CA THR A 82 -3.21 -4.86 -4.50
C THR A 82 -4.29 -3.77 -4.41
N GLU A 83 -5.03 -3.70 -3.30
CA GLU A 83 -6.02 -2.65 -3.13
C GLU A 83 -5.38 -1.28 -2.98
N GLY A 84 -4.28 -1.15 -2.22
CA GLY A 84 -3.57 0.12 -2.08
C GLY A 84 -3.12 0.70 -3.42
N ILE A 85 -2.57 -0.14 -4.30
CA ILE A 85 -2.18 0.30 -5.65
C ILE A 85 -3.40 0.68 -6.49
N ASN A 86 -4.48 -0.10 -6.45
CA ASN A 86 -5.72 0.23 -7.15
C ASN A 86 -6.34 1.54 -6.64
N LEU A 87 -6.29 1.81 -5.33
CA LEU A 87 -6.74 3.07 -4.74
C LEU A 87 -5.97 4.25 -5.33
N VAL A 88 -4.63 4.16 -5.37
CA VAL A 88 -3.80 5.23 -5.97
C VAL A 88 -4.10 5.35 -7.47
N ALA A 89 -4.23 4.25 -8.20
CA ALA A 89 -4.55 4.28 -9.62
C ALA A 89 -5.90 4.95 -9.91
N GLN A 90 -6.93 4.64 -9.11
CA GLN A 90 -8.28 5.17 -9.33
C GLN A 90 -8.44 6.61 -8.81
N CYS A 91 -7.82 6.96 -7.69
CA CYS A 91 -8.00 8.28 -7.09
C CYS A 91 -6.95 9.28 -7.60
N PHE A 92 -5.66 8.99 -7.42
CA PHE A 92 -4.59 9.85 -7.92
C PHE A 92 -4.46 9.77 -9.45
N GLY A 93 -4.40 8.54 -9.98
CA GLY A 93 -4.17 8.32 -11.41
C GLY A 93 -5.23 8.95 -12.28
N ARG A 94 -6.51 8.69 -12.03
CA ARG A 94 -7.61 9.28 -12.80
C ARG A 94 -7.67 10.80 -12.73
N ALA A 95 -7.23 11.40 -11.63
CA ALA A 95 -7.22 12.85 -11.48
C ALA A 95 -6.05 13.54 -12.21
N ASN A 96 -4.92 12.84 -12.38
CA ASN A 96 -3.66 13.45 -12.82
C ASN A 96 -3.11 12.91 -14.15
N VAL A 97 -3.63 11.77 -14.65
CA VAL A 97 -3.18 11.13 -15.89
C VAL A 97 -4.19 11.36 -17.00
N GLY A 98 -3.74 11.86 -18.14
CA GLY A 98 -4.54 12.12 -19.34
C GLY A 98 -3.94 11.52 -20.60
N GLN A 99 -4.55 11.89 -21.75
CA GLN A 99 -4.16 11.42 -23.06
C GLN A 99 -2.68 11.70 -23.35
N GLY A 100 -1.92 10.65 -23.69
CA GLY A 100 -0.51 10.75 -24.04
C GLY A 100 0.45 10.93 -22.87
N ASP A 101 -0.06 10.98 -21.63
CA ASP A 101 0.78 10.94 -20.43
C ASP A 101 1.42 9.57 -20.22
N GLU A 102 2.40 9.49 -19.34
CA GLU A 102 3.20 8.28 -19.13
C GLU A 102 3.24 7.89 -17.65
N ILE A 103 3.13 6.57 -17.39
CA ILE A 103 3.35 5.95 -16.09
C ILE A 103 4.57 5.02 -16.24
N ILE A 104 5.53 5.13 -15.33
CA ILE A 104 6.74 4.30 -15.36
C ILE A 104 6.63 3.20 -14.32
N ILE A 105 6.83 1.95 -14.77
CA ILE A 105 7.00 0.75 -13.92
C ILE A 105 8.29 0.03 -14.30
N SER A 106 8.67 -1.02 -13.56
CA SER A 106 9.78 -1.88 -13.96
C SER A 106 9.34 -3.22 -14.54
N ARG A 107 10.27 -3.93 -15.18
CA ARG A 107 10.03 -5.28 -15.68
C ARG A 107 9.94 -6.33 -14.56
N MET A 108 10.37 -6.03 -13.35
CA MET A 108 10.35 -6.95 -12.20
C MET A 108 9.11 -6.79 -11.31
N GLU A 109 8.11 -6.00 -11.73
CA GLU A 109 6.93 -5.75 -10.90
C GLU A 109 6.07 -7.00 -10.72
N HIS A 110 5.47 -7.11 -9.53
CA HIS A 110 4.38 -8.05 -9.30
C HIS A 110 3.12 -7.62 -10.10
N HIS A 111 2.27 -8.55 -10.49
CA HIS A 111 1.04 -8.26 -11.27
C HIS A 111 0.16 -7.20 -10.63
N SER A 112 0.13 -7.12 -9.28
CA SER A 112 -0.60 -6.04 -8.56
C SER A 112 -0.08 -4.64 -8.86
N ASN A 113 1.18 -4.52 -9.31
CA ASN A 113 1.82 -3.26 -9.69
C ASN A 113 2.01 -3.11 -11.22
N ILE A 114 1.31 -3.91 -12.00
CA ILE A 114 1.26 -3.82 -13.47
C ILE A 114 -0.18 -3.56 -13.92
N VAL A 115 -1.09 -4.46 -13.56
CA VAL A 115 -2.45 -4.50 -14.12
C VAL A 115 -3.27 -3.24 -13.82
N PRO A 116 -3.24 -2.63 -12.61
CA PRO A 116 -3.97 -1.39 -12.35
C PRO A 116 -3.52 -0.24 -13.24
N TRP A 117 -2.23 -0.17 -13.55
CA TRP A 117 -1.67 0.85 -14.44
C TRP A 117 -2.02 0.61 -15.91
N GLN A 118 -2.11 -0.65 -16.35
CA GLN A 118 -2.62 -0.99 -17.68
C GLN A 118 -4.07 -0.53 -17.84
N PHE A 119 -4.94 -0.81 -16.87
CA PHE A 119 -6.32 -0.34 -16.87
C PHE A 119 -6.42 1.18 -16.94
N LEU A 120 -5.63 1.89 -16.12
CA LEU A 120 -5.61 3.34 -16.12
C LEU A 120 -5.11 3.91 -17.47
N CYS A 121 -4.04 3.35 -18.03
CA CYS A 121 -3.51 3.77 -19.31
C CYS A 121 -4.52 3.55 -20.44
N GLU A 122 -5.20 2.40 -20.47
CA GLU A 122 -6.24 2.12 -21.44
C GLU A 122 -7.42 3.09 -21.32
N GLU A 123 -7.90 3.33 -20.09
CA GLU A 123 -9.02 4.25 -19.81
C GLU A 123 -8.69 5.70 -20.18
N ARG A 124 -7.45 6.15 -19.93
CA ARG A 124 -7.04 7.55 -20.07
C ARG A 124 -6.30 7.87 -21.36
N GLY A 125 -6.02 6.88 -22.20
CA GLY A 125 -5.20 7.05 -23.40
C GLY A 125 -3.74 7.39 -23.09
N ALA A 126 -3.25 6.93 -21.94
CA ALA A 126 -1.87 7.12 -21.48
C ALA A 126 -0.99 5.93 -21.89
N HIS A 127 0.31 6.02 -21.62
CA HIS A 127 1.29 5.00 -22.00
C HIS A 127 1.99 4.43 -20.77
N LEU A 128 2.05 3.10 -20.69
CA LEU A 128 2.85 2.42 -19.70
C LEU A 128 4.29 2.27 -20.22
N ARG A 129 5.26 2.84 -19.48
CA ARG A 129 6.68 2.76 -19.80
C ARG A 129 7.36 1.79 -18.85
N VAL A 130 8.19 0.91 -19.37
CA VAL A 130 8.77 -0.19 -18.59
C VAL A 130 10.28 -0.06 -18.55
N VAL A 131 10.83 0.14 -17.35
CA VAL A 131 12.28 0.14 -17.13
C VAL A 131 12.81 -1.30 -17.26
N PRO A 132 13.80 -1.54 -18.10
CA PRO A 132 14.37 -2.88 -18.27
C PRO A 132 15.22 -3.29 -17.07
N VAL A 133 15.47 -4.59 -17.00
CA VAL A 133 16.32 -5.28 -16.02
C VAL A 133 17.46 -5.94 -16.77
N ASN A 134 18.68 -5.87 -16.25
CA ASN A 134 19.85 -6.55 -16.82
C ASN A 134 19.90 -8.04 -16.47
N ASP A 135 20.86 -8.78 -17.03
CA ASP A 135 21.01 -10.22 -16.79
C ASP A 135 21.40 -10.56 -15.33
N ALA A 136 21.90 -9.60 -14.56
CA ALA A 136 22.15 -9.74 -13.13
C ALA A 136 20.86 -9.53 -12.27
N GLY A 137 19.73 -9.23 -12.90
CA GLY A 137 18.47 -8.97 -12.20
C GLY A 137 18.39 -7.57 -11.59
N GLU A 138 19.19 -6.63 -12.05
CA GLU A 138 19.25 -5.26 -11.55
C GLU A 138 18.51 -4.30 -12.49
N LEU A 139 17.86 -3.28 -11.91
CA LEU A 139 17.17 -2.23 -12.65
C LEU A 139 18.16 -1.36 -13.41
N GLN A 140 17.93 -1.13 -14.71
CA GLN A 140 18.77 -0.27 -15.53
C GLN A 140 18.45 1.21 -15.26
N ILE A 141 19.18 1.81 -14.31
CA ILE A 141 18.94 3.18 -13.85
C ILE A 141 19.12 4.23 -14.94
N ASP A 142 20.05 4.02 -15.87
CA ASP A 142 20.27 4.96 -17.00
C ASP A 142 19.05 4.96 -17.94
N GLU A 143 18.42 3.79 -18.15
CA GLU A 143 17.16 3.71 -18.92
C GLU A 143 15.99 4.33 -18.14
N TYR A 144 15.95 4.15 -16.82
CA TYR A 144 14.97 4.84 -15.99
C TYR A 144 15.06 6.36 -16.13
N GLU A 145 16.28 6.92 -16.07
CA GLU A 145 16.51 8.36 -16.25
C GLU A 145 16.04 8.87 -17.61
N ARG A 146 16.28 8.11 -18.68
CA ARG A 146 15.82 8.46 -20.04
C ARG A 146 14.30 8.45 -20.20
N LEU A 147 13.60 7.64 -19.39
CA LEU A 147 12.13 7.58 -19.43
C LEU A 147 11.47 8.73 -18.68
N LEU A 148 12.17 9.37 -17.73
CA LEU A 148 11.64 10.52 -17.00
C LEU A 148 11.54 11.75 -17.93
N GLY A 149 10.36 12.33 -18.00
CA GLY A 149 10.11 13.48 -18.86
C GLY A 149 8.84 14.24 -18.51
N PRO A 150 8.50 15.30 -19.27
CA PRO A 150 7.37 16.19 -18.95
C PRO A 150 5.99 15.50 -19.04
N ARG A 151 5.91 14.35 -19.70
CA ARG A 151 4.69 13.53 -19.77
C ARG A 151 4.59 12.49 -18.64
N THR A 152 5.65 12.24 -17.89
CA THR A 152 5.63 11.30 -16.78
C THR A 152 4.80 11.87 -15.64
N LYS A 153 3.78 11.13 -15.20
CA LYS A 153 2.85 11.55 -14.14
C LYS A 153 2.98 10.73 -12.86
N LEU A 154 3.54 9.54 -12.96
CA LEU A 154 3.76 8.66 -11.83
C LEU A 154 4.86 7.65 -12.14
N VAL A 155 5.66 7.34 -11.13
CA VAL A 155 6.56 6.19 -11.10
C VAL A 155 6.01 5.19 -10.07
N SER A 156 5.87 3.91 -10.43
CA SER A 156 5.43 2.86 -9.50
C SER A 156 6.37 1.67 -9.58
N LEU A 157 7.19 1.47 -8.54
CA LEU A 157 8.27 0.49 -8.55
C LEU A 157 8.30 -0.35 -7.28
N THR A 158 8.69 -1.62 -7.42
CA THR A 158 8.93 -2.48 -6.27
C THR A 158 10.21 -2.10 -5.52
N HIS A 159 10.15 -2.07 -4.18
CA HIS A 159 11.32 -1.83 -3.34
C HIS A 159 12.24 -3.06 -3.30
N VAL A 160 11.64 -4.24 -3.09
CA VAL A 160 12.33 -5.53 -3.16
C VAL A 160 11.54 -6.47 -4.06
N SER A 161 12.18 -7.04 -5.07
CA SER A 161 11.53 -7.94 -6.02
C SER A 161 11.10 -9.26 -5.36
N ASN A 162 9.85 -9.64 -5.53
CA ASN A 162 9.34 -10.93 -5.06
C ASN A 162 9.89 -12.13 -5.86
N ALA A 163 10.33 -11.91 -7.09
CA ALA A 163 10.84 -12.97 -7.98
C ALA A 163 12.36 -13.10 -7.92
N LEU A 164 13.08 -11.98 -7.82
CA LEU A 164 14.54 -11.94 -7.92
C LEU A 164 15.24 -11.72 -6.56
N GLY A 165 14.52 -11.17 -5.57
CA GLY A 165 15.10 -10.73 -4.30
C GLY A 165 15.96 -9.47 -4.43
N THR A 166 16.06 -8.88 -5.62
CA THR A 166 16.78 -7.63 -5.87
C THR A 166 16.22 -6.51 -5.01
N VAL A 167 17.10 -5.83 -4.27
CA VAL A 167 16.77 -4.60 -3.54
C VAL A 167 17.06 -3.41 -4.44
N ASN A 168 16.04 -2.72 -4.88
CA ASN A 168 16.17 -1.57 -5.76
C ASN A 168 16.69 -0.32 -5.01
N PRO A 169 17.47 0.56 -5.64
CA PRO A 169 17.98 1.78 -5.06
C PRO A 169 16.88 2.87 -5.01
N VAL A 170 15.79 2.58 -4.26
CA VAL A 170 14.54 3.37 -4.29
C VAL A 170 14.74 4.82 -3.89
N LYS A 171 15.66 5.14 -2.96
CA LYS A 171 15.96 6.52 -2.60
C LYS A 171 16.48 7.31 -3.82
N LYS A 172 17.43 6.75 -4.56
CA LYS A 172 17.95 7.37 -5.80
C LYS A 172 16.83 7.51 -6.84
N ILE A 173 15.96 6.50 -6.97
CA ILE A 173 14.83 6.51 -7.89
C ILE A 173 13.86 7.65 -7.55
N VAL A 174 13.50 7.82 -6.28
CA VAL A 174 12.64 8.91 -5.79
C VAL A 174 13.27 10.27 -6.07
N GLU A 175 14.55 10.46 -5.69
CA GLU A 175 15.28 11.70 -5.95
C GLU A 175 15.30 12.07 -7.44
N MET A 176 15.46 11.08 -8.32
CA MET A 176 15.46 11.31 -9.78
C MET A 176 14.08 11.72 -10.27
N ALA A 177 13.01 11.04 -9.85
CA ALA A 177 11.63 11.36 -10.20
C ALA A 177 11.24 12.77 -9.71
N HIS A 178 11.58 13.10 -8.46
CA HIS A 178 11.27 14.39 -7.85
C HIS A 178 11.95 15.57 -8.53
N ARG A 179 13.15 15.40 -9.12
CA ARG A 179 13.76 16.44 -9.96
C ARG A 179 12.92 16.80 -11.20
N HIS A 180 12.04 15.90 -11.63
CA HIS A 180 11.06 16.10 -12.69
C HIS A 180 9.66 16.45 -12.19
N GLY A 181 9.47 16.61 -10.87
CA GLY A 181 8.17 16.84 -10.25
C GLY A 181 7.21 15.65 -10.33
N VAL A 182 7.75 14.43 -10.44
CA VAL A 182 6.98 13.19 -10.60
C VAL A 182 6.89 12.44 -9.27
N PRO A 183 5.68 12.18 -8.76
CA PRO A 183 5.49 11.40 -7.55
C PRO A 183 5.82 9.91 -7.76
N VAL A 184 6.19 9.25 -6.64
CA VAL A 184 6.63 7.85 -6.64
C VAL A 184 5.80 7.01 -5.66
N LEU A 185 5.24 5.92 -6.16
CA LEU A 185 4.68 4.83 -5.38
C LEU A 185 5.70 3.70 -5.28
N LEU A 186 5.96 3.22 -4.06
CA LEU A 186 6.80 2.06 -3.81
C LEU A 186 5.96 0.87 -3.33
N ASP A 187 6.07 -0.26 -4.04
CA ASP A 187 5.57 -1.55 -3.56
C ASP A 187 6.57 -2.13 -2.56
N GLY A 188 6.22 -2.06 -1.29
CA GLY A 188 7.01 -2.55 -0.16
C GLY A 188 6.64 -3.95 0.33
N ALA A 189 5.80 -4.69 -0.40
CA ALA A 189 5.27 -5.98 0.05
C ALA A 189 6.35 -6.98 0.46
N GLN A 190 7.51 -6.96 -0.19
CA GLN A 190 8.66 -7.79 0.18
C GLN A 190 9.70 -7.04 1.03
N ALA A 191 9.73 -5.72 0.99
CA ALA A 191 10.71 -4.96 1.75
C ALA A 191 10.38 -4.94 3.25
N VAL A 192 9.14 -4.60 3.60
CA VAL A 192 8.71 -4.41 4.99
C VAL A 192 8.96 -5.63 5.91
N PRO A 193 8.79 -6.90 5.46
CA PRO A 193 9.14 -8.05 6.28
C PRO A 193 10.63 -8.27 6.50
N HIS A 194 11.51 -7.66 5.69
CA HIS A 194 12.92 -8.03 5.61
C HIS A 194 13.89 -6.92 5.98
N CYS A 195 13.49 -5.65 5.85
CA CYS A 195 14.35 -4.51 6.15
C CYS A 195 13.56 -3.36 6.82
N PRO A 196 14.22 -2.54 7.65
CA PRO A 196 13.60 -1.33 8.15
C PRO A 196 13.22 -0.40 7.01
N VAL A 197 12.01 0.16 7.09
CA VAL A 197 11.48 1.12 6.11
C VAL A 197 11.30 2.47 6.79
N ASP A 198 11.86 3.50 6.20
CA ASP A 198 11.73 4.89 6.61
C ASP A 198 11.17 5.69 5.43
N VAL A 199 9.83 5.84 5.39
CA VAL A 199 9.16 6.53 4.28
C VAL A 199 9.55 8.00 4.17
N ARG A 200 9.87 8.66 5.29
CA ARG A 200 10.36 10.05 5.32
C ARG A 200 11.80 10.14 4.80
N GLY A 201 12.65 9.21 5.21
CA GLY A 201 14.03 9.13 4.74
C GLY A 201 14.13 8.75 3.26
N LEU A 202 13.17 7.98 2.74
CA LEU A 202 13.02 7.67 1.31
C LEU A 202 12.41 8.84 0.53
N ASP A 203 11.61 9.67 1.20
CA ASP A 203 10.81 10.75 0.62
C ASP A 203 9.81 10.28 -0.45
N CYS A 204 9.37 9.01 -0.38
CA CYS A 204 8.38 8.50 -1.33
C CYS A 204 7.00 9.11 -1.07
N ASP A 205 6.20 9.20 -2.13
CA ASP A 205 4.89 9.85 -2.08
C ASP A 205 3.78 8.88 -1.66
N PHE A 206 3.93 7.61 -2.05
CA PHE A 206 3.08 6.50 -1.63
C PHE A 206 3.94 5.27 -1.32
N TYR A 207 3.52 4.47 -0.34
CA TYR A 207 4.16 3.22 0.02
C TYR A 207 3.09 2.18 0.39
N VAL A 208 3.16 0.97 -0.17
CA VAL A 208 2.13 -0.05 0.05
C VAL A 208 2.72 -1.36 0.52
N PHE A 209 2.03 -2.06 1.44
CA PHE A 209 2.40 -3.42 1.83
C PHE A 209 1.21 -4.19 2.40
N SER A 210 1.36 -5.51 2.52
CA SER A 210 0.32 -6.45 2.99
C SER A 210 0.67 -7.06 4.32
N GLY A 211 -0.31 -7.14 5.22
CA GLY A 211 -0.14 -7.74 6.56
C GLY A 211 0.24 -9.22 6.52
N HIS A 212 -0.33 -9.99 5.58
CA HIS A 212 -0.08 -11.44 5.51
C HIS A 212 1.37 -11.83 5.20
N LYS A 213 2.19 -10.93 4.68
CA LYS A 213 3.62 -11.12 4.48
C LYS A 213 4.45 -10.66 5.67
N LEU A 214 3.88 -9.80 6.52
CA LEU A 214 4.46 -9.26 7.75
C LEU A 214 3.84 -9.93 8.99
N TYR A 215 3.71 -11.26 8.98
CA TYR A 215 3.19 -12.09 10.07
C TYR A 215 1.75 -11.78 10.50
N GLY A 216 1.08 -10.81 9.87
CA GLY A 216 -0.31 -10.44 10.12
C GLY A 216 -1.33 -11.33 9.39
N PRO A 217 -2.63 -11.16 9.62
CA PRO A 217 -3.68 -11.88 8.91
C PRO A 217 -3.75 -11.49 7.43
N THR A 218 -4.47 -12.29 6.64
CA THR A 218 -4.93 -11.90 5.30
C THR A 218 -6.06 -10.87 5.41
N GLY A 219 -6.31 -10.13 4.34
CA GLY A 219 -7.40 -9.14 4.29
C GLY A 219 -7.08 -7.81 4.95
N ILE A 220 -5.82 -7.58 5.32
CA ILE A 220 -5.32 -6.28 5.82
C ILE A 220 -4.00 -5.92 5.14
N GLY A 221 -3.85 -4.66 4.84
CA GLY A 221 -2.64 -4.03 4.32
C GLY A 221 -2.64 -2.55 4.61
N ILE A 222 -1.59 -1.90 4.20
CA ILE A 222 -1.35 -0.49 4.45
C ILE A 222 -1.05 0.22 3.13
N LEU A 223 -1.67 1.37 2.97
CA LEU A 223 -1.23 2.42 2.06
C LEU A 223 -0.76 3.60 2.92
N TYR A 224 0.51 3.93 2.84
CA TYR A 224 1.03 5.23 3.23
C TYR A 224 0.92 6.20 2.05
N GLY A 225 0.56 7.44 2.32
CA GLY A 225 0.63 8.52 1.34
C GLY A 225 0.91 9.85 2.03
N LYS A 226 1.67 10.74 1.39
CA LYS A 226 1.87 12.11 1.89
C LYS A 226 0.51 12.79 2.06
N ALA A 227 0.29 13.45 3.21
CA ALA A 227 -1.00 13.99 3.58
C ALA A 227 -1.58 14.93 2.49
N GLU A 228 -0.76 15.81 1.92
CA GLU A 228 -1.19 16.74 0.86
C GLU A 228 -1.68 16.04 -0.41
N LEU A 229 -1.09 14.91 -0.79
CA LEU A 229 -1.54 14.13 -1.93
C LEU A 229 -2.85 13.41 -1.61
N LEU A 230 -2.94 12.79 -0.44
CA LEU A 230 -4.16 12.11 0.01
C LEU A 230 -5.33 13.10 0.14
N GLU A 231 -5.11 14.32 0.65
CA GLU A 231 -6.13 15.36 0.75
C GLU A 231 -6.67 15.77 -0.63
N ALA A 232 -5.80 15.89 -1.63
CA ALA A 232 -6.17 16.26 -3.00
C ALA A 232 -6.91 15.15 -3.76
N MET A 233 -6.76 13.88 -3.35
CA MET A 233 -7.40 12.74 -4.01
C MET A 233 -8.90 12.66 -3.68
N PRO A 234 -9.77 12.29 -4.64
CA PRO A 234 -11.15 11.94 -4.36
C PRO A 234 -11.23 10.64 -3.53
N PRO A 235 -12.36 10.38 -2.84
CA PRO A 235 -12.59 9.10 -2.16
C PRO A 235 -12.48 7.91 -3.12
N TYR A 236 -12.06 6.76 -2.59
CA TYR A 236 -11.94 5.51 -3.36
C TYR A 236 -13.26 4.76 -3.45
N GLN A 237 -13.90 4.56 -2.31
CA GLN A 237 -15.18 3.85 -2.18
C GLN A 237 -16.17 4.74 -1.45
N GLY A 238 -17.46 4.63 -1.79
CA GLY A 238 -18.53 5.32 -1.08
C GLY A 238 -19.25 4.37 -0.12
N GLY A 239 -19.52 4.84 1.08
CA GLY A 239 -20.21 4.05 2.09
C GLY A 239 -20.33 4.78 3.42
N GLY A 240 -20.57 4.05 4.47
CA GLY A 240 -20.48 4.58 5.82
C GLY A 240 -19.04 4.85 6.22
N GLU A 241 -18.83 5.53 7.33
CA GLU A 241 -17.57 5.93 7.97
C GLU A 241 -16.82 7.05 7.24
N MET A 242 -16.76 7.04 5.91
CA MET A 242 -16.00 7.97 5.09
C MET A 242 -16.70 9.32 4.83
N ILE A 243 -17.75 9.63 5.56
CA ILE A 243 -18.62 10.81 5.35
C ILE A 243 -18.72 11.67 6.63
N LYS A 244 -18.85 12.99 6.45
CA LYS A 244 -19.27 13.95 7.49
C LYS A 244 -20.78 14.14 7.50
N SER A 245 -21.38 14.26 6.32
CA SER A 245 -22.84 14.39 6.17
C SER A 245 -23.29 13.90 4.80
N VAL A 246 -24.52 13.40 4.76
CA VAL A 246 -25.18 12.95 3.53
C VAL A 246 -26.59 13.51 3.47
N THR A 247 -26.95 14.08 2.33
CA THR A 247 -28.34 14.36 1.92
C THR A 247 -28.63 13.55 0.66
N MET A 248 -29.86 13.58 0.18
CA MET A 248 -30.19 12.90 -1.10
C MET A 248 -29.50 13.55 -2.30
N GLU A 249 -29.11 14.84 -2.18
CA GLU A 249 -28.51 15.62 -3.26
C GLU A 249 -26.98 15.69 -3.17
N LYS A 250 -26.39 15.57 -1.95
CA LYS A 250 -24.97 15.82 -1.75
C LYS A 250 -24.40 15.07 -0.56
N THR A 251 -23.15 14.64 -0.74
CA THR A 251 -22.30 14.08 0.32
C THR A 251 -21.13 15.01 0.63
N ILE A 252 -20.84 15.21 1.91
CA ILE A 252 -19.60 15.81 2.40
C ILE A 252 -18.76 14.66 2.98
N TYR A 253 -17.57 14.48 2.42
CA TYR A 253 -16.67 13.42 2.81
C TYR A 253 -15.96 13.70 4.12
N GLY A 254 -15.53 12.62 4.78
CA GLY A 254 -14.70 12.66 5.98
C GLY A 254 -13.30 13.21 5.72
N ASP A 255 -12.60 13.52 6.81
CA ASP A 255 -11.18 13.85 6.76
C ASP A 255 -10.31 12.59 6.59
N LEU A 256 -9.02 12.77 6.38
CA LEU A 256 -8.05 11.69 6.42
C LEU A 256 -7.94 11.12 7.85
N PRO A 257 -7.74 9.83 7.98
CA PRO A 257 -7.62 8.78 6.94
C PRO A 257 -8.96 8.22 6.48
N HIS A 258 -10.05 8.49 7.22
CA HIS A 258 -11.38 7.86 7.09
C HIS A 258 -12.01 8.07 5.72
N LYS A 259 -11.65 9.15 5.00
CA LYS A 259 -12.09 9.38 3.61
C LYS A 259 -11.84 8.17 2.69
N PHE A 260 -10.83 7.35 2.98
CA PHE A 260 -10.47 6.17 2.18
C PHE A 260 -10.86 4.83 2.82
N GLU A 261 -11.46 4.84 4.01
CA GLU A 261 -11.80 3.66 4.80
C GLU A 261 -13.33 3.52 4.91
N ALA A 262 -13.98 3.27 3.77
CA ALA A 262 -15.42 3.07 3.73
C ALA A 262 -15.83 1.70 4.28
N GLY A 263 -16.83 1.67 5.15
CA GLY A 263 -17.37 0.45 5.76
C GLY A 263 -16.74 0.14 7.12
N THR A 264 -17.10 -1.04 7.63
CA THR A 264 -16.63 -1.52 8.94
C THR A 264 -15.52 -2.51 8.78
#